data_951ee5d69ae5e51c472684b5f2c6e9eb
#
_entry.id   951ee5d69ae5e51c472684b5f2c6e9eb
#
_cell.length_a   1.000
_cell.length_b   1.000
_cell.length_c   1.000
_cell.angle_alpha   90.00
_cell.angle_beta   90.00
_cell.angle_gamma   90.00
#
_symmetry.space_group_name_H-M   'P 1'
#
loop_
_entity.id
_entity.type
_entity.pdbx_description
1 polymer ?
#
loop_
_entity_poly.entity_id
_entity_poly.type
_entity_poly.pdbx_seq_one_letter_code
_entity_poly.pdbx_strand_id
1 'polypeptide(L)'
;QHQLMKSNIKSSQIKKIFITHMHGDHIYGLPGLLATLGLSGNSNGIEIYGPSELKSFVTSALESSFCKLSFPLRFREVEDFASLNKILFENDKLKVHCACLKHRLPAYGYRVSEKDKPGVFDIKKAEDSNIPPGPIYSELQAGKTVELKDGRSFNGQDFCGPPRKGESFVYCTDTVFSESAVNLSKNADLLVH
;
A
#
# COMPACT_ATOMS: atom_id res chain seq x y z
N GLN A 1 3.41 -18.09 5.03
CA GLN A 1 2.65 -17.96 6.29
C GLN A 1 3.59 -17.90 7.51
N HIS A 2 4.55 -18.84 7.66
CA HIS A 2 5.47 -18.86 8.82
C HIS A 2 6.26 -17.56 9.00
N GLN A 3 6.73 -16.93 7.93
CA GLN A 3 7.44 -15.64 8.00
C GLN A 3 6.51 -14.51 8.44
N LEU A 4 5.27 -14.51 7.97
CA LEU A 4 4.25 -13.54 8.40
C LEU A 4 3.96 -13.68 9.90
N MET A 5 3.85 -14.92 10.40
CA MET A 5 3.65 -15.17 11.84
C MET A 5 4.83 -14.67 12.70
N LYS A 6 6.07 -14.76 12.17
CA LYS A 6 7.28 -14.28 12.86
C LYS A 6 7.47 -12.75 12.79
N SER A 7 6.80 -12.08 11.86
CA SER A 7 7.00 -10.64 11.60
C SER A 7 6.25 -9.70 12.55
N ASN A 8 5.51 -10.22 13.52
CA ASN A 8 4.61 -9.45 14.39
C ASN A 8 3.50 -8.67 13.66
N ILE A 9 3.30 -8.93 12.37
CA ILE A 9 2.23 -8.33 11.59
C ILE A 9 0.95 -9.15 11.82
N LYS A 10 -0.08 -8.50 12.33
CA LYS A 10 -1.39 -9.16 12.50
C LYS A 10 -2.00 -9.46 11.14
N SER A 11 -2.33 -10.71 10.90
CA SER A 11 -2.94 -11.17 9.64
C SER A 11 -4.23 -10.42 9.29
N SER A 12 -5.00 -9.98 10.30
CA SER A 12 -6.20 -9.15 10.14
C SER A 12 -5.94 -7.75 9.55
N GLN A 13 -4.68 -7.31 9.48
CA GLN A 13 -4.28 -6.04 8.86
C GLN A 13 -4.08 -6.16 7.36
N ILE A 14 -3.99 -7.38 6.81
CA ILE A 14 -3.84 -7.61 5.37
C ILE A 14 -5.16 -7.25 4.68
N LYS A 15 -5.10 -6.21 3.83
CA LYS A 15 -6.25 -5.76 3.03
C LYS A 15 -6.00 -5.86 1.53
N LYS A 16 -4.74 -5.89 1.13
CA LYS A 16 -4.33 -5.94 -0.28
C LYS A 16 -3.17 -6.90 -0.47
N ILE A 17 -3.23 -7.67 -1.56
CA ILE A 17 -2.19 -8.64 -1.97
C ILE A 17 -1.87 -8.34 -3.43
N PHE A 18 -0.58 -8.25 -3.75
CA PHE A 18 -0.10 -7.99 -5.10
C PHE A 18 0.71 -9.21 -5.57
N ILE A 19 0.28 -9.83 -6.66
CA ILE A 19 0.90 -11.02 -7.25
C ILE A 19 1.64 -10.62 -8.51
N THR A 20 2.90 -10.97 -8.60
CA THR A 20 3.75 -10.60 -9.73
C THR A 20 3.42 -11.38 -10.99
N HIS A 21 3.24 -12.70 -10.89
CA HIS A 21 2.99 -13.58 -12.03
C HIS A 21 2.47 -14.95 -11.58
N MET A 22 2.11 -15.81 -12.53
CA MET A 22 1.39 -17.05 -12.29
C MET A 22 2.27 -18.30 -12.10
N HIS A 23 3.58 -18.19 -11.85
CA HIS A 23 4.38 -19.36 -11.46
C HIS A 23 3.96 -19.89 -10.08
N GLY A 24 4.05 -21.23 -9.92
CA GLY A 24 3.52 -21.91 -8.75
C GLY A 24 4.14 -21.46 -7.41
N ASP A 25 5.43 -21.21 -7.38
CA ASP A 25 6.17 -20.71 -6.20
C ASP A 25 5.71 -19.31 -5.76
N HIS A 26 5.05 -18.56 -6.64
CA HIS A 26 4.48 -17.26 -6.33
C HIS A 26 2.99 -17.30 -5.95
N ILE A 27 2.24 -18.35 -6.37
CA ILE A 27 0.78 -18.36 -6.19
C ILE A 27 0.25 -19.53 -5.36
N TYR A 28 0.95 -20.67 -5.24
CA TYR A 28 0.39 -21.86 -4.56
C TYR A 28 0.15 -21.63 -3.07
N GLY A 29 0.87 -20.71 -2.44
CA GLY A 29 0.63 -20.34 -1.05
C GLY A 29 -0.61 -19.48 -0.81
N LEU A 30 -1.15 -18.85 -1.87
CA LEU A 30 -2.23 -17.87 -1.72
C LEU A 30 -3.55 -18.48 -1.27
N PRO A 31 -4.08 -19.58 -1.85
CA PRO A 31 -5.31 -20.20 -1.37
C PRO A 31 -5.23 -20.62 0.10
N GLY A 32 -4.10 -21.21 0.52
CA GLY A 32 -3.87 -21.59 1.91
C GLY A 32 -3.76 -20.39 2.88
N LEU A 33 -3.18 -19.27 2.43
CA LEU A 33 -3.19 -18.03 3.21
C LEU A 33 -4.62 -17.53 3.41
N LEU A 34 -5.42 -17.46 2.35
CA LEU A 34 -6.81 -16.99 2.40
C LEU A 34 -7.67 -17.86 3.32
N ALA A 35 -7.52 -19.19 3.23
CA ALA A 35 -8.21 -20.13 4.12
C ALA A 35 -7.82 -19.89 5.60
N THR A 36 -6.54 -19.69 5.89
CA THR A 36 -6.04 -19.39 7.23
C THR A 36 -6.60 -18.06 7.77
N LEU A 37 -6.66 -17.03 6.92
CA LEU A 37 -7.26 -15.73 7.29
C LEU A 37 -8.76 -15.88 7.62
N GLY A 38 -9.49 -16.71 6.85
CA GLY A 38 -10.90 -17.03 7.13
C GLY A 38 -11.10 -17.71 8.49
N LEU A 39 -10.28 -18.72 8.78
CA LEU A 39 -10.32 -19.43 10.05
C LEU A 39 -9.92 -18.55 11.25
N SER A 40 -9.07 -17.57 11.03
CA SER A 40 -8.64 -16.60 12.06
C SER A 40 -9.68 -15.51 12.35
N GLY A 41 -10.88 -15.59 11.79
CA GLY A 41 -11.97 -14.65 12.02
C GLY A 41 -11.79 -13.30 11.30
N ASN A 42 -11.00 -13.24 10.23
CA ASN A 42 -10.93 -12.04 9.42
C ASN A 42 -12.30 -11.80 8.75
N SER A 43 -12.86 -10.63 8.99
CA SER A 43 -14.13 -10.18 8.38
C SER A 43 -13.91 -9.05 7.35
N ASN A 44 -12.70 -8.51 7.28
CA ASN A 44 -12.37 -7.45 6.34
C ASN A 44 -12.18 -8.01 4.94
N GLY A 45 -12.74 -7.36 3.93
CA GLY A 45 -12.52 -7.72 2.53
C GLY A 45 -11.03 -7.62 2.14
N ILE A 46 -10.60 -8.53 1.27
CA ILE A 46 -9.26 -8.53 0.70
C ILE A 46 -9.34 -8.25 -0.79
N GLU A 47 -8.54 -7.30 -1.27
CA GLU A 47 -8.34 -7.05 -2.69
C GLU A 47 -7.04 -7.72 -3.14
N ILE A 48 -7.12 -8.47 -4.23
CA ILE A 48 -5.99 -9.19 -4.82
C ILE A 48 -5.74 -8.61 -6.21
N TYR A 49 -4.54 -8.09 -6.40
CA TYR A 49 -4.07 -7.50 -7.64
C TYR A 49 -3.10 -8.46 -8.32
N GLY A 50 -3.26 -8.70 -9.62
CA GLY A 50 -2.38 -9.61 -10.35
C GLY A 50 -2.88 -9.90 -11.76
N PRO A 51 -2.27 -10.89 -12.43
CA PRO A 51 -2.69 -11.36 -13.77
C PRO A 51 -4.15 -11.80 -13.81
N SER A 52 -4.77 -11.72 -14.99
CA SER A 52 -6.18 -12.05 -15.21
C SER A 52 -6.55 -13.49 -14.80
N GLU A 53 -5.63 -14.43 -14.95
CA GLU A 53 -5.82 -15.84 -14.59
C GLU A 53 -5.89 -16.10 -13.09
N LEU A 54 -5.43 -15.14 -12.29
CA LEU A 54 -5.33 -15.30 -10.83
C LEU A 54 -6.69 -15.55 -10.17
N LYS A 55 -7.74 -14.89 -10.66
CA LYS A 55 -9.11 -15.07 -10.16
C LYS A 55 -9.57 -16.52 -10.33
N SER A 56 -9.45 -17.09 -11.53
CA SER A 56 -9.90 -18.45 -11.82
C SER A 56 -9.12 -19.48 -10.99
N PHE A 57 -7.79 -19.29 -10.88
CA PHE A 57 -6.94 -20.16 -10.07
C PHE A 57 -7.37 -20.19 -8.59
N VAL A 58 -7.51 -19.01 -7.97
CA VAL A 58 -7.86 -18.92 -6.54
C VAL A 58 -9.27 -19.44 -6.29
N THR A 59 -10.23 -19.07 -7.14
CA THR A 59 -11.62 -19.51 -6.99
C THR A 59 -11.73 -21.04 -7.10
N SER A 60 -11.13 -21.65 -8.14
CA SER A 60 -11.12 -23.10 -8.31
C SER A 60 -10.45 -23.83 -7.13
N ALA A 61 -9.34 -23.31 -6.62
CA ALA A 61 -8.66 -23.91 -5.48
C ALA A 61 -9.52 -23.90 -4.21
N LEU A 62 -10.19 -22.78 -3.92
CA LEU A 62 -11.08 -22.66 -2.76
C LEU A 62 -12.34 -23.53 -2.91
N GLU A 63 -12.97 -23.56 -4.09
CA GLU A 63 -14.15 -24.38 -4.37
C GLU A 63 -13.83 -25.87 -4.28
N SER A 64 -12.74 -26.31 -4.90
CA SER A 64 -12.32 -27.72 -4.88
C SER A 64 -11.94 -28.23 -3.51
N SER A 65 -11.52 -27.33 -2.61
CA SER A 65 -11.22 -27.64 -1.20
C SER A 65 -12.42 -27.41 -0.26
N PHE A 66 -13.60 -27.11 -0.79
CA PHE A 66 -14.80 -26.75 -0.02
C PHE A 66 -14.57 -25.62 0.99
N CYS A 67 -13.58 -24.75 0.73
CA CYS A 67 -13.22 -23.65 1.60
C CYS A 67 -14.17 -22.46 1.41
N LYS A 68 -14.93 -22.14 2.47
CA LYS A 68 -15.80 -20.94 2.51
C LYS A 68 -15.11 -19.87 3.32
N LEU A 69 -14.83 -18.73 2.68
CA LEU A 69 -14.24 -17.58 3.36
C LEU A 69 -15.30 -16.79 4.12
N SER A 70 -14.93 -16.26 5.27
CA SER A 70 -15.76 -15.36 6.09
C SER A 70 -15.74 -13.89 5.63
N PHE A 71 -14.99 -13.57 4.57
CA PHE A 71 -14.80 -12.23 4.05
C PHE A 71 -14.87 -12.22 2.50
N PRO A 72 -15.24 -11.07 1.89
CA PRO A 72 -15.29 -10.96 0.44
C PRO A 72 -13.90 -10.82 -0.18
N LEU A 73 -13.68 -11.49 -1.32
CA LEU A 73 -12.52 -11.29 -2.19
C LEU A 73 -12.90 -10.40 -3.37
N ARG A 74 -12.00 -9.48 -3.70
CA ARG A 74 -12.08 -8.66 -4.92
C ARG A 74 -10.81 -8.84 -5.72
N PHE A 75 -10.92 -9.21 -6.98
CA PHE A 75 -9.79 -9.34 -7.90
C PHE A 75 -9.69 -8.11 -8.80
N ARG A 76 -8.47 -7.66 -9.03
CA ARG A 76 -8.12 -6.51 -9.87
C ARG A 76 -7.02 -6.95 -10.84
N GLU A 77 -7.33 -6.98 -12.09
CA GLU A 77 -6.39 -7.25 -13.17
C GLU A 77 -5.46 -6.04 -13.34
N VAL A 78 -4.18 -6.30 -13.60
CA VAL A 78 -3.14 -5.26 -13.61
C VAL A 78 -2.60 -4.93 -15.01
N GLU A 79 -2.98 -5.67 -16.03
CA GLU A 79 -2.50 -5.59 -17.41
C GLU A 79 -2.60 -4.16 -17.97
N ASP A 80 -3.79 -3.58 -17.93
CA ASP A 80 -4.05 -2.24 -18.46
C ASP A 80 -3.32 -1.15 -17.67
N PHE A 81 -3.18 -1.32 -16.37
CA PHE A 81 -2.47 -0.36 -15.53
C PHE A 81 -0.98 -0.38 -15.80
N ALA A 82 -0.40 -1.56 -15.94
CA ALA A 82 1.02 -1.75 -16.19
C ALA A 82 1.44 -1.24 -17.59
N SER A 83 0.63 -1.50 -18.60
CA SER A 83 0.89 -1.08 -19.98
C SER A 83 0.73 0.43 -20.19
N LEU A 84 -0.18 1.07 -19.45
CA LEU A 84 -0.50 2.49 -19.57
C LEU A 84 0.18 3.36 -18.50
N ASN A 85 1.05 2.77 -17.66
CA ASN A 85 1.73 3.44 -16.54
C ASN A 85 0.76 4.23 -15.62
N LYS A 86 -0.41 3.64 -15.36
CA LYS A 86 -1.45 4.22 -14.51
C LYS A 86 -1.22 3.86 -13.04
N ILE A 87 -1.78 4.69 -12.15
CA ILE A 87 -1.84 4.38 -10.73
C ILE A 87 -2.80 3.22 -10.53
N LEU A 88 -2.28 2.12 -9.99
CA LEU A 88 -3.04 0.90 -9.72
C LEU A 88 -3.94 1.06 -8.49
N PHE A 89 -3.42 1.75 -7.47
CA PHE A 89 -4.13 2.03 -6.22
C PHE A 89 -3.60 3.33 -5.61
N GLU A 90 -4.50 4.11 -5.02
CA GLU A 90 -4.15 5.32 -4.28
C GLU A 90 -5.13 5.55 -3.12
N ASN A 91 -4.61 6.05 -2.00
CA ASN A 91 -5.36 6.57 -0.87
C ASN A 91 -4.65 7.80 -0.27
N ASP A 92 -5.09 8.24 0.91
CA ASP A 92 -4.53 9.43 1.57
C ASP A 92 -3.06 9.27 2.01
N LYS A 93 -2.56 8.03 2.14
CA LYS A 93 -1.24 7.73 2.69
C LYS A 93 -0.24 7.26 1.64
N LEU A 94 -0.69 6.50 0.65
CA LEU A 94 0.21 5.85 -0.31
C LEU A 94 -0.44 5.70 -1.69
N LYS A 95 0.41 5.50 -2.70
CA LYS A 95 0.06 5.13 -4.06
C LYS A 95 0.86 3.92 -4.52
N VAL A 96 0.26 3.10 -5.38
CA VAL A 96 0.89 1.93 -5.96
C VAL A 96 0.87 2.04 -7.48
N HIS A 97 2.03 1.88 -8.09
CA HIS A 97 2.20 1.72 -9.53
C HIS A 97 2.62 0.29 -9.85
N CYS A 98 2.36 -0.14 -11.06
CA CYS A 98 2.90 -1.38 -11.60
C CYS A 98 3.51 -1.16 -12.97
N ALA A 99 4.42 -2.05 -13.36
CA ALA A 99 5.02 -2.07 -14.69
C ALA A 99 5.17 -3.51 -15.15
N CYS A 100 5.09 -3.72 -16.48
CA CYS A 100 5.39 -5.01 -17.09
C CYS A 100 6.86 -5.33 -16.92
N LEU A 101 7.15 -6.55 -16.50
CA LEU A 101 8.50 -7.11 -16.42
C LEU A 101 8.77 -8.01 -17.64
N LYS A 102 10.05 -8.24 -17.92
CA LYS A 102 10.46 -9.10 -19.03
C LYS A 102 10.72 -10.52 -18.54
N HIS A 103 9.71 -11.34 -18.63
CA HIS A 103 9.72 -12.74 -18.22
C HIS A 103 9.05 -13.62 -19.29
N ARG A 104 9.14 -14.95 -19.19
CA ARG A 104 8.54 -15.90 -20.19
C ARG A 104 7.01 -15.94 -20.18
N LEU A 105 6.39 -15.43 -19.12
CA LEU A 105 4.94 -15.23 -19.02
C LEU A 105 4.67 -13.81 -18.49
N PRO A 106 3.43 -13.31 -18.57
CA PRO A 106 3.08 -11.99 -18.06
C PRO A 106 3.50 -11.83 -16.59
N ALA A 107 4.38 -10.86 -16.34
CA ALA A 107 4.92 -10.58 -15.01
C ALA A 107 4.95 -9.07 -14.75
N TYR A 108 4.76 -8.70 -13.49
CA TYR A 108 4.56 -7.32 -13.06
C TYR A 108 5.43 -7.00 -11.85
N GLY A 109 6.10 -5.85 -11.92
CA GLY A 109 6.73 -5.22 -10.76
C GLY A 109 5.79 -4.21 -10.13
N TYR A 110 5.96 -3.97 -8.84
CA TYR A 110 5.13 -3.04 -8.07
C TYR A 110 6.00 -2.02 -7.35
N ARG A 111 5.57 -0.77 -7.41
CA ARG A 111 6.13 0.31 -6.60
C ARG A 111 5.08 0.84 -5.65
N VAL A 112 5.35 0.76 -4.35
CA VAL A 112 4.57 1.38 -3.29
C VAL A 112 5.30 2.63 -2.85
N SER A 113 4.64 3.78 -2.92
CA SER A 113 5.21 5.06 -2.50
C SER A 113 4.30 5.71 -1.47
N GLU A 114 4.85 6.09 -0.32
CA GLU A 114 4.14 6.95 0.61
C GLU A 114 3.94 8.34 0.02
N LYS A 115 2.85 8.99 0.35
CA LYS A 115 2.68 10.43 0.11
C LYS A 115 3.54 11.22 1.09
N ASP A 116 3.96 12.40 0.69
CA ASP A 116 4.69 13.29 1.57
C ASP A 116 3.88 13.56 2.84
N LYS A 117 4.56 13.55 3.96
CA LYS A 117 3.97 13.78 5.28
C LYS A 117 4.11 15.27 5.64
N PRO A 118 3.17 15.84 6.37
CA PRO A 118 3.33 17.18 6.93
C PRO A 118 4.66 17.30 7.67
N GLY A 119 5.21 18.50 7.70
CA GLY A 119 6.37 18.81 8.51
C GLY A 119 6.15 18.48 10.00
N VAL A 120 7.23 18.41 10.74
CA VAL A 120 7.15 18.26 12.20
C VAL A 120 6.51 19.52 12.76
N PHE A 121 5.45 19.34 13.55
CA PHE A 121 4.77 20.44 14.23
C PHE A 121 5.63 20.96 15.39
N ASP A 122 5.84 22.26 15.43
CA ASP A 122 6.59 22.94 16.48
C ASP A 122 5.65 23.25 17.67
N ILE A 123 5.60 22.31 18.61
CA ILE A 123 4.77 22.43 19.81
C ILE A 123 5.19 23.65 20.62
N LYS A 124 6.51 23.89 20.77
CA LYS A 124 7.02 25.00 21.56
C LYS A 124 6.58 26.35 20.99
N LYS A 125 6.69 26.51 19.67
CA LYS A 125 6.21 27.72 18.99
C LYS A 125 4.71 27.94 19.17
N ALA A 126 3.93 26.86 19.16
CA ALA A 126 2.49 26.93 19.41
C ALA A 126 2.17 27.36 20.86
N GLU A 127 2.90 26.82 21.83
CA GLU A 127 2.78 27.19 23.26
C GLU A 127 3.20 28.64 23.46
N ASP A 128 4.32 29.08 22.92
CA ASP A 128 4.80 30.47 22.98
C ASP A 128 3.81 31.47 22.34
N SER A 129 3.02 31.00 21.38
CA SER A 129 1.92 31.75 20.75
C SER A 129 0.61 31.72 21.52
N ASN A 130 0.59 31.09 22.72
CA ASN A 130 -0.59 30.88 23.55
C ASN A 130 -1.72 30.17 22.81
N ILE A 131 -1.40 29.18 21.98
CA ILE A 131 -2.38 28.28 21.36
C ILE A 131 -2.63 27.12 22.32
N PRO A 132 -3.86 26.87 22.76
CA PRO A 132 -4.14 25.81 23.71
C PRO A 132 -3.90 24.44 23.08
N PRO A 133 -3.26 23.48 23.81
CA PRO A 133 -3.05 22.13 23.30
C PRO A 133 -4.39 21.42 23.08
N GLY A 134 -4.46 20.62 21.99
CA GLY A 134 -5.67 19.88 21.67
C GLY A 134 -5.82 19.60 20.16
N PRO A 135 -7.04 19.29 19.70
CA PRO A 135 -7.31 18.97 18.30
C PRO A 135 -6.82 20.03 17.30
N ILE A 136 -6.76 21.30 17.74
CA ILE A 136 -6.27 22.44 16.97
C ILE A 136 -4.84 22.23 16.45
N TYR A 137 -3.98 21.54 17.23
CA TYR A 137 -2.62 21.22 16.79
C TYR A 137 -2.61 20.30 15.56
N SER A 138 -3.54 19.35 15.49
CA SER A 138 -3.68 18.47 14.31
C SER A 138 -4.16 19.24 13.08
N GLU A 139 -5.01 20.24 13.27
CA GLU A 139 -5.48 21.09 12.15
C GLU A 139 -4.36 22.00 11.64
N LEU A 140 -3.60 22.62 12.55
CA LEU A 140 -2.42 23.41 12.20
C LEU A 140 -1.35 22.54 11.53
N GLN A 141 -1.09 21.34 12.05
CA GLN A 141 -0.16 20.38 11.42
C GLN A 141 -0.60 19.96 10.01
N ALA A 142 -1.90 19.92 9.75
CA ALA A 142 -2.45 19.67 8.41
C ALA A 142 -2.36 20.90 7.47
N GLY A 143 -1.73 22.01 7.91
CA GLY A 143 -1.56 23.22 7.14
C GLY A 143 -2.79 24.12 7.07
N LYS A 144 -3.82 23.83 7.89
CA LYS A 144 -5.05 24.66 7.92
C LYS A 144 -4.84 25.96 8.67
N THR A 145 -5.58 26.99 8.28
CA THR A 145 -5.75 28.20 9.10
C THR A 145 -6.80 27.92 10.16
N VAL A 146 -6.49 28.23 11.41
CA VAL A 146 -7.38 28.03 12.55
C VAL A 146 -7.62 29.35 13.26
N GLU A 147 -8.86 29.63 13.62
CA GLU A 147 -9.28 30.80 14.39
C GLU A 147 -9.62 30.40 15.82
N LEU A 148 -9.04 31.06 16.79
CA LEU A 148 -9.35 30.89 18.21
C LEU A 148 -10.61 31.64 18.59
N LYS A 149 -11.22 31.26 19.71
CA LYS A 149 -12.43 31.92 20.26
C LYS A 149 -12.23 33.40 20.58
N ASP A 150 -10.99 33.83 20.74
CA ASP A 150 -10.60 35.22 21.01
C ASP A 150 -10.37 36.04 19.73
N GLY A 151 -10.65 35.47 18.56
CA GLY A 151 -10.54 36.13 17.24
C GLY A 151 -9.13 36.07 16.64
N ARG A 152 -8.12 35.47 17.31
CA ARG A 152 -6.79 35.29 16.72
C ARG A 152 -6.80 34.19 15.69
N SER A 153 -6.15 34.40 14.57
CA SER A 153 -6.01 33.44 13.48
C SER A 153 -4.57 33.02 13.29
N PHE A 154 -4.34 31.72 13.10
CA PHE A 154 -3.01 31.15 12.94
C PHE A 154 -2.95 30.28 11.67
N ASN A 155 -1.91 30.45 10.87
CA ASN A 155 -1.68 29.62 9.69
C ASN A 155 -0.82 28.41 10.10
N GLY A 156 -1.29 27.19 9.82
CA GLY A 156 -0.57 25.97 10.15
C GLY A 156 0.82 25.86 9.56
N GLN A 157 1.07 26.47 8.40
CA GLN A 157 2.40 26.49 7.78
C GLN A 157 3.45 27.19 8.65
N ASP A 158 3.05 28.14 9.49
CA ASP A 158 3.96 28.87 10.38
C ASP A 158 4.47 28.00 11.54
N PHE A 159 3.77 26.90 11.84
CA PHE A 159 4.06 26.00 12.96
C PHE A 159 4.60 24.64 12.52
N CYS A 160 4.85 24.45 11.24
CA CYS A 160 5.37 23.19 10.70
C CYS A 160 6.72 23.42 10.04
N GLY A 161 7.64 22.49 10.24
CA GLY A 161 8.85 22.38 9.44
C GLY A 161 8.53 22.02 7.98
N PRO A 162 9.54 21.85 7.13
CA PRO A 162 9.34 21.45 5.75
C PRO A 162 8.65 20.07 5.66
N PRO A 163 7.84 19.83 4.61
CA PRO A 163 7.25 18.52 4.38
C PRO A 163 8.31 17.43 4.36
N ARG A 164 7.99 16.29 4.94
CA ARG A 164 8.87 15.11 4.97
C ARG A 164 8.53 14.22 3.77
N LYS A 165 9.53 13.98 2.93
CA LYS A 165 9.38 13.11 1.77
C LYS A 165 8.88 11.72 2.21
N GLY A 166 7.90 11.19 1.48
CA GLY A 166 7.46 9.81 1.64
C GLY A 166 8.50 8.83 1.10
N GLU A 167 8.58 7.65 1.71
CA GLU A 167 9.47 6.57 1.27
C GLU A 167 8.82 5.74 0.17
N SER A 168 9.65 5.06 -0.62
CA SER A 168 9.20 4.20 -1.71
C SER A 168 9.91 2.85 -1.70
N PHE A 169 9.10 1.81 -1.89
CA PHE A 169 9.53 0.41 -1.99
C PHE A 169 9.17 -0.13 -3.37
N VAL A 170 10.11 -0.83 -4.00
CA VAL A 170 9.89 -1.49 -5.30
C VAL A 170 10.20 -2.97 -5.18
N TYR A 171 9.33 -3.78 -5.75
CA TYR A 171 9.46 -5.22 -5.84
C TYR A 171 9.40 -5.66 -7.30
N CYS A 172 10.54 -6.12 -7.82
CA CYS A 172 10.72 -6.59 -9.21
C CYS A 172 11.47 -7.91 -9.17
N THR A 173 10.77 -9.04 -9.21
CA THR A 173 11.39 -10.36 -9.24
C THR A 173 11.14 -11.04 -10.58
N ASP A 174 11.91 -12.07 -10.88
CA ASP A 174 11.75 -12.93 -12.06
C ASP A 174 11.69 -12.14 -13.36
N THR A 175 12.67 -11.28 -13.56
CA THR A 175 12.83 -10.53 -14.80
C THR A 175 14.27 -10.57 -15.30
N VAL A 176 14.46 -10.65 -16.60
CA VAL A 176 15.72 -10.24 -17.21
C VAL A 176 15.73 -8.71 -17.31
N PHE A 177 16.85 -8.12 -17.74
CA PHE A 177 16.95 -6.69 -17.92
C PHE A 177 15.71 -6.12 -18.63
N SER A 178 15.09 -5.11 -18.02
CA SER A 178 13.86 -4.48 -18.50
C SER A 178 13.90 -2.98 -18.18
N GLU A 179 13.75 -2.16 -19.21
CA GLU A 179 13.69 -0.70 -19.05
C GLU A 179 12.50 -0.28 -18.16
N SER A 180 11.39 -0.99 -18.23
CA SER A 180 10.24 -0.73 -17.37
C SER A 180 10.54 -1.00 -15.90
N ALA A 181 11.31 -2.05 -15.58
CA ALA A 181 11.80 -2.31 -14.22
C ALA A 181 12.75 -1.20 -13.74
N VAL A 182 13.67 -0.76 -14.59
CA VAL A 182 14.58 0.36 -14.29
C VAL A 182 13.78 1.64 -14.02
N ASN A 183 12.82 1.96 -14.88
CA ASN A 183 11.99 3.16 -14.71
C ASN A 183 11.13 3.11 -13.44
N LEU A 184 10.54 1.94 -13.16
CA LEU A 184 9.75 1.73 -11.93
C LEU A 184 10.60 1.93 -10.67
N SER A 185 11.86 1.46 -10.72
CA SER A 185 12.81 1.48 -9.59
C SER A 185 13.56 2.80 -9.43
N LYS A 186 13.44 3.73 -10.38
CA LYS A 186 14.18 4.99 -10.34
C LYS A 186 13.88 5.78 -9.07
N ASN A 187 14.96 6.17 -8.34
CA ASN A 187 14.87 6.89 -7.07
C ASN A 187 14.01 6.19 -5.99
N ALA A 188 13.93 4.86 -6.01
CA ALA A 188 13.32 4.09 -4.92
C ALA A 188 14.25 4.10 -3.70
N ASP A 189 13.66 4.19 -2.50
CA ASP A 189 14.41 4.12 -1.25
C ASP A 189 14.81 2.68 -0.92
N LEU A 190 14.00 1.70 -1.37
CA LEU A 190 14.31 0.27 -1.29
C LEU A 190 13.86 -0.46 -2.55
N LEU A 191 14.74 -1.26 -3.14
CA LEU A 191 14.47 -2.17 -4.25
C LEU A 191 14.75 -3.62 -3.81
N VAL A 192 13.78 -4.48 -4.03
CA VAL A 192 13.94 -5.94 -3.98
C VAL A 192 13.87 -6.47 -5.41
N HIS A 193 14.96 -7.14 -5.81
CA HIS A 193 15.14 -7.67 -7.17
C HIS A 193 15.81 -9.04 -7.11
#